data_ef5fbf3c9cd9eacdcb7f9115888885f2
#
_entry.id   ef5fbf3c9cd9eacdcb7f9115888885f2
#
_cell.length_a   1.000
_cell.length_b   1.000
_cell.length_c   1.000
_cell.angle_alpha   90.00
_cell.angle_beta   90.00
_cell.angle_gamma   90.00
#
_symmetry.space_group_name_H-M   'P 1'
#
loop_
_entity.id
_entity.type
_entity.pdbx_description
1 polymer ?
#
loop_
_entity_poly.entity_id
_entity_poly.type
_entity_poly.pdbx_seq_one_letter_code
_entity_poly.pdbx_strand_id
1 'polypeptide(L)'
;MEINRRRFCQLLGSAMLLPQLALATDTDNRLVKPLFASAAKDRSGQYHLYLVGKQGQVLLDHPLPGRAHHTEAHPLLPLLACVARRPGRFIDIVDYQQQRLVKRIIAGNDRHFFGHAIFSEDGRWLITTENEISSGQGRVVIRSLAQDYAIIADYPSHGIGPHELVQQPGSTVLGVANGGILTHPDRGREKLNLDSMQPSLVRLDLHNGNRLEQQILPPEQHQLSIRHIDTNPEGTTVIAFQYQGNIGLNPPLVGVHRPGEAIQLLRAPEPVNLAMKGYCGSARCDQSGRFAAVSAPRGDLISFWDLQKNQFISAIKSRDGCGLAASDNKAEFIISSGTVRCLRHNLETGVTDPLPQTIATAWDNHLTTVR
;
A
#
# COMPACT_ATOMS: atom_id res chain seq x y z
N MET A 1 59.08 -9.04 50.74
CA MET A 1 58.67 -10.19 49.93
C MET A 1 58.88 -9.82 48.46
N GLU A 2 60.08 -10.18 47.93
CA GLU A 2 60.52 -9.79 46.59
C GLU A 2 59.82 -10.67 45.56
N ILE A 3 59.08 -10.06 44.64
CA ILE A 3 58.43 -10.77 43.50
C ILE A 3 59.49 -10.96 42.40
N ASN A 4 59.92 -12.20 42.21
CA ASN A 4 60.92 -12.60 41.22
C ASN A 4 60.40 -12.31 39.79
N ARG A 5 61.25 -11.64 38.97
CA ARG A 5 60.97 -11.23 37.59
C ARG A 5 60.38 -12.37 36.68
N ARG A 6 60.73 -13.61 36.94
CA ARG A 6 60.19 -14.76 36.22
C ARG A 6 58.72 -15.03 36.49
N ARG A 7 58.21 -14.77 37.71
CA ARG A 7 56.77 -14.88 38.02
C ARG A 7 55.95 -13.75 37.47
N PHE A 8 56.53 -12.56 37.30
CA PHE A 8 55.89 -11.40 36.67
C PHE A 8 55.65 -11.65 35.17
N CYS A 9 56.62 -12.24 34.45
CA CYS A 9 56.46 -12.57 33.03
C CYS A 9 55.51 -13.72 32.80
N GLN A 10 55.33 -14.67 33.75
CA GLN A 10 54.33 -15.74 33.64
C GLN A 10 52.90 -15.23 33.90
N LEU A 11 52.70 -14.18 34.68
CA LEU A 11 51.39 -13.54 34.90
C LEU A 11 50.97 -12.63 33.74
N LEU A 12 51.91 -12.07 32.99
CA LEU A 12 51.63 -11.27 31.79
C LEU A 12 51.35 -12.12 30.56
N GLY A 13 51.86 -13.37 30.49
CA GLY A 13 51.62 -14.31 29.40
C GLY A 13 50.22 -14.97 29.41
N SER A 14 49.51 -14.95 30.53
CA SER A 14 48.19 -15.56 30.70
C SER A 14 47.00 -14.62 30.42
N ALA A 15 47.25 -13.34 30.18
CA ALA A 15 46.21 -12.33 29.93
C ALA A 15 45.93 -12.08 28.44
N MET A 16 46.57 -12.84 27.52
CA MET A 16 46.45 -12.62 26.07
C MET A 16 45.76 -13.78 25.30
N LEU A 17 44.95 -14.58 25.94
CA LEU A 17 44.12 -15.55 25.24
C LEU A 17 42.73 -15.53 25.83
N LEU A 18 42.09 -14.36 25.83
CA LEU A 18 40.63 -14.29 25.75
C LEU A 18 40.28 -14.45 24.26
N PRO A 19 39.43 -15.43 23.88
CA PRO A 19 38.86 -15.39 22.55
C PRO A 19 38.14 -14.05 22.44
N GLN A 20 38.53 -13.24 21.48
CA GLN A 20 37.64 -12.20 20.96
C GLN A 20 36.41 -12.95 20.45
N LEU A 21 35.43 -13.14 21.33
CA LEU A 21 34.06 -13.20 20.88
C LEU A 21 33.88 -11.88 20.12
N ALA A 22 33.99 -11.97 18.80
CA ALA A 22 33.44 -10.97 17.94
C ALA A 22 31.95 -10.92 18.31
N LEU A 23 31.63 -10.03 19.25
CA LEU A 23 30.33 -9.42 19.24
C LEU A 23 30.26 -8.80 17.85
N ALA A 24 29.65 -9.52 16.92
CA ALA A 24 29.04 -8.93 15.75
C ALA A 24 28.06 -7.93 16.32
N THR A 25 28.58 -6.75 16.59
CA THR A 25 27.76 -5.62 16.97
C THR A 25 26.88 -5.35 15.78
N ASP A 26 25.63 -5.52 15.98
CA ASP A 26 24.49 -5.17 15.13
C ASP A 26 24.45 -3.65 14.86
N THR A 27 25.62 -3.02 14.76
CA THR A 27 25.80 -1.58 14.61
C THR A 27 25.69 -1.13 13.16
N ASP A 28 25.68 -2.07 12.19
CA ASP A 28 25.62 -1.72 10.77
C ASP A 28 24.17 -1.51 10.26
N ASN A 29 23.18 -2.00 10.97
CA ASN A 29 21.78 -1.89 10.56
C ASN A 29 21.18 -0.47 10.73
N ARG A 30 21.80 0.38 11.56
CA ARG A 30 21.34 1.76 11.80
C ARG A 30 21.66 2.74 10.66
N LEU A 31 22.56 2.39 9.76
CA LEU A 31 22.97 3.21 8.62
C LEU A 31 22.30 2.81 7.31
N VAL A 32 21.58 1.70 7.29
CA VAL A 32 20.93 1.21 6.07
C VAL A 32 19.59 1.91 5.88
N LYS A 33 19.49 2.64 4.77
CA LYS A 33 18.25 3.35 4.42
C LYS A 33 17.18 2.36 4.00
N PRO A 34 15.97 2.44 4.58
CA PRO A 34 14.83 1.68 4.10
C PRO A 34 14.55 1.99 2.62
N LEU A 35 13.89 1.08 1.94
CA LEU A 35 13.41 1.25 0.57
C LEU A 35 11.90 1.14 0.52
N PHE A 36 11.36 0.00 0.96
CA PHE A 36 9.92 -0.22 0.98
C PHE A 36 9.49 -1.16 2.11
N ALA A 37 8.23 -1.01 2.51
CA ALA A 37 7.51 -1.96 3.35
C ALA A 37 6.38 -2.63 2.56
N SER A 38 6.13 -3.90 2.84
CA SER A 38 5.00 -4.65 2.28
C SER A 38 4.64 -5.84 3.17
N ALA A 39 3.37 -6.22 3.14
CA ALA A 39 2.97 -7.51 3.68
C ALA A 39 3.37 -8.62 2.71
N ALA A 40 3.63 -9.81 3.25
CA ALA A 40 3.99 -10.95 2.44
C ALA A 40 3.59 -12.27 3.11
N LYS A 41 3.60 -13.33 2.31
CA LYS A 41 3.44 -14.71 2.77
C LYS A 41 4.73 -15.47 2.55
N ASP A 42 5.29 -16.03 3.61
CA ASP A 42 6.49 -16.82 3.53
C ASP A 42 6.23 -18.24 2.96
N ARG A 43 7.31 -19.03 2.81
CA ARG A 43 7.22 -20.42 2.29
C ARG A 43 6.50 -21.38 3.23
N SER A 44 6.44 -21.08 4.53
CA SER A 44 5.71 -21.88 5.51
C SER A 44 4.20 -21.58 5.53
N GLY A 45 3.78 -20.51 4.83
CA GLY A 45 2.41 -20.04 4.77
C GLY A 45 2.05 -18.99 5.82
N GLN A 46 3.03 -18.52 6.61
CA GLN A 46 2.85 -17.47 7.59
C GLN A 46 2.84 -16.08 6.93
N TYR A 47 2.14 -15.16 7.54
CA TYR A 47 2.04 -13.77 7.09
C TYR A 47 2.96 -12.87 7.90
N HIS A 48 3.63 -11.96 7.21
CA HIS A 48 4.61 -11.05 7.79
C HIS A 48 4.43 -9.64 7.22
N LEU A 49 4.83 -8.63 8.00
CA LEU A 49 5.19 -7.31 7.53
C LEU A 49 6.70 -7.26 7.42
N TYR A 50 7.21 -6.99 6.23
CA TYR A 50 8.63 -6.77 5.99
C TYR A 50 8.93 -5.30 5.70
N LEU A 51 10.06 -4.83 6.21
CA LEU A 51 10.75 -3.62 5.76
C LEU A 51 12.05 -4.04 5.08
N VAL A 52 12.25 -3.62 3.85
CA VAL A 52 13.41 -3.98 3.02
C VAL A 52 14.25 -2.74 2.77
N GLY A 53 15.56 -2.88 2.94
CA GLY A 53 16.54 -1.83 2.65
C GLY A 53 16.93 -1.74 1.18
N LYS A 54 17.63 -0.65 0.82
CA LYS A 54 18.05 -0.38 -0.58
C LYS A 54 18.94 -1.46 -1.19
N GLN A 55 19.60 -2.28 -0.38
CA GLN A 55 20.46 -3.39 -0.80
C GLN A 55 19.75 -4.76 -0.70
N GLY A 56 18.43 -4.76 -0.44
CA GLY A 56 17.60 -5.96 -0.36
C GLY A 56 17.61 -6.70 0.97
N GLN A 57 18.35 -6.19 1.98
CA GLN A 57 18.36 -6.75 3.33
C GLN A 57 17.03 -6.50 4.05
N VAL A 58 16.64 -7.43 4.90
CA VAL A 58 15.48 -7.30 5.78
C VAL A 58 15.86 -6.43 6.98
N LEU A 59 15.15 -5.31 7.14
CA LEU A 59 15.31 -4.37 8.27
C LEU A 59 14.27 -4.61 9.35
N LEU A 60 13.12 -5.16 8.99
CA LEU A 60 12.06 -5.59 9.91
C LEU A 60 11.43 -6.86 9.36
N ASP A 61 11.21 -7.83 10.25
CA ASP A 61 10.38 -9.02 10.05
C ASP A 61 9.40 -9.12 11.22
N HIS A 62 8.15 -8.70 10.99
CA HIS A 62 7.10 -8.72 12.01
C HIS A 62 6.00 -9.72 11.64
N PRO A 63 5.81 -10.79 12.44
CA PRO A 63 4.77 -11.79 12.16
C PRO A 63 3.37 -11.19 12.38
N LEU A 64 2.47 -11.47 11.45
CA LEU A 64 1.10 -10.98 11.46
C LEU A 64 0.12 -12.09 11.85
N PRO A 65 -0.99 -11.77 12.55
CA PRO A 65 -1.99 -12.76 12.95
C PRO A 65 -2.81 -13.30 11.78
N GLY A 66 -2.67 -12.72 10.59
CA GLY A 66 -3.37 -13.11 9.38
C GLY A 66 -2.93 -12.29 8.18
N ARG A 67 -3.57 -12.52 7.02
CA ARG A 67 -3.22 -11.82 5.80
C ARG A 67 -3.49 -10.32 5.94
N ALA A 68 -2.48 -9.52 5.71
CA ALA A 68 -2.61 -8.07 5.55
C ALA A 68 -2.79 -7.70 4.06
N HIS A 69 -3.08 -6.43 3.79
CA HIS A 69 -3.35 -5.93 2.46
C HIS A 69 -2.52 -4.70 2.13
N HIS A 70 -2.60 -3.67 2.95
CA HIS A 70 -1.87 -2.42 2.78
C HIS A 70 -0.93 -2.19 3.95
N THR A 71 0.20 -1.59 3.65
CA THR A 71 1.14 -1.04 4.62
C THR A 71 1.30 0.45 4.36
N GLU A 72 1.39 1.24 5.42
CA GLU A 72 1.59 2.67 5.34
C GLU A 72 2.70 3.10 6.27
N ALA A 73 3.59 3.97 5.78
CA ALA A 73 4.67 4.53 6.58
C ALA A 73 4.25 5.87 7.19
N HIS A 74 4.53 6.05 8.46
CA HIS A 74 4.31 7.34 9.11
C HIS A 74 5.29 8.39 8.55
N PRO A 75 4.82 9.61 8.22
CA PRO A 75 5.67 10.59 7.54
C PRO A 75 6.84 11.10 8.37
N LEU A 76 6.75 11.06 9.71
CA LEU A 76 7.73 11.68 10.63
C LEU A 76 8.33 10.73 11.66
N LEU A 77 7.68 9.60 11.94
CA LEU A 77 8.11 8.65 12.96
C LEU A 77 8.49 7.31 12.34
N PRO A 78 9.33 6.49 12.98
CA PRO A 78 9.70 5.17 12.48
C PRO A 78 8.58 4.15 12.67
N LEU A 79 7.36 4.48 12.25
CA LEU A 79 6.18 3.65 12.41
C LEU A 79 5.66 3.16 11.05
N LEU A 80 5.20 1.91 11.04
CA LEU A 80 4.46 1.31 9.95
C LEU A 80 3.08 0.88 10.45
N ALA A 81 2.03 1.21 9.71
CA ALA A 81 0.71 0.63 9.88
C ALA A 81 0.51 -0.51 8.89
N CYS A 82 0.11 -1.69 9.36
CA CYS A 82 -0.15 -2.85 8.52
C CYS A 82 -1.60 -3.30 8.70
N VAL A 83 -2.40 -3.16 7.64
CA VAL A 83 -3.85 -3.30 7.68
C VAL A 83 -4.28 -4.68 7.20
N ALA A 84 -5.12 -5.36 7.98
CA ALA A 84 -5.67 -6.66 7.63
C ALA A 84 -6.47 -6.60 6.33
N ARG A 85 -6.33 -7.64 5.50
CA ARG A 85 -7.18 -7.80 4.32
C ARG A 85 -8.62 -8.10 4.73
N ARG A 86 -9.58 -7.46 4.05
CA ARG A 86 -11.02 -7.71 4.23
C ARG A 86 -11.38 -9.22 4.26
N PRO A 87 -12.19 -9.69 5.19
CA PRO A 87 -12.90 -8.99 6.27
C PRO A 87 -12.09 -8.91 7.57
N GLY A 88 -10.81 -8.63 7.49
CA GLY A 88 -9.90 -8.59 8.63
C GLY A 88 -10.23 -7.45 9.60
N ARG A 89 -9.88 -7.67 10.86
CA ARG A 89 -10.27 -6.80 11.96
C ARG A 89 -9.09 -6.22 12.74
N PHE A 90 -7.85 -6.31 12.22
CA PHE A 90 -6.67 -5.77 12.91
C PHE A 90 -5.91 -4.75 12.05
N ILE A 91 -5.26 -3.83 12.73
CA ILE A 91 -4.17 -3.00 12.22
C ILE A 91 -3.03 -3.11 13.22
N ASP A 92 -1.84 -3.53 12.77
CA ASP A 92 -0.64 -3.51 13.58
C ASP A 92 0.13 -2.22 13.31
N ILE A 93 0.44 -1.49 14.37
CA ILE A 93 1.36 -0.35 14.35
C ILE A 93 2.69 -0.83 14.89
N VAL A 94 3.72 -0.79 14.05
CA VAL A 94 5.03 -1.36 14.35
C VAL A 94 6.10 -0.29 14.29
N ASP A 95 6.90 -0.16 15.35
CA ASP A 95 8.11 0.64 15.35
C ASP A 95 9.23 -0.18 14.72
N TYR A 96 9.65 0.21 13.50
CA TYR A 96 10.64 -0.54 12.76
C TYR A 96 12.08 -0.30 13.22
N GLN A 97 12.36 0.79 13.94
CA GLN A 97 13.67 1.01 14.55
C GLN A 97 13.84 0.19 15.83
N GLN A 98 12.80 0.12 16.66
CA GLN A 98 12.78 -0.68 17.88
C GLN A 98 12.36 -2.14 17.62
N GLN A 99 11.96 -2.49 16.41
CA GLN A 99 11.50 -3.80 15.99
C GLN A 99 10.41 -4.39 16.90
N ARG A 100 9.42 -3.57 17.26
CA ARG A 100 8.36 -3.97 18.20
C ARG A 100 6.98 -3.53 17.74
N LEU A 101 6.00 -4.33 18.09
CA LEU A 101 4.60 -3.93 18.00
C LEU A 101 4.32 -2.82 19.01
N VAL A 102 3.89 -1.65 18.54
CA VAL A 102 3.47 -0.52 19.37
C VAL A 102 2.02 -0.71 19.81
N LYS A 103 1.15 -1.02 18.85
CA LYS A 103 -0.29 -1.17 19.08
C LYS A 103 -0.88 -2.13 18.07
N ARG A 104 -1.81 -2.97 18.54
CA ARG A 104 -2.77 -3.66 17.66
C ARG A 104 -4.13 -3.03 17.84
N ILE A 105 -4.67 -2.41 16.80
CA ILE A 105 -5.99 -1.81 16.75
C ILE A 105 -6.95 -2.88 16.25
N ILE A 106 -8.03 -3.11 17.00
CA ILE A 106 -9.09 -4.05 16.60
C ILE A 106 -10.32 -3.26 16.21
N ALA A 107 -10.92 -3.59 15.08
CA ALA A 107 -12.18 -2.99 14.63
C ALA A 107 -13.32 -3.28 15.64
N GLY A 108 -14.22 -2.32 15.79
CA GLY A 108 -15.41 -2.46 16.62
C GLY A 108 -16.30 -3.65 16.22
N ASN A 109 -17.22 -4.08 17.07
CA ASN A 109 -18.00 -5.31 16.83
C ASN A 109 -18.80 -5.28 15.53
N ASP A 110 -19.38 -4.13 15.16
CA ASP A 110 -20.12 -3.93 13.91
C ASP A 110 -19.25 -3.35 12.80
N ARG A 111 -17.93 -3.60 12.84
CA ARG A 111 -16.96 -3.04 11.87
C ARG A 111 -15.96 -4.07 11.41
N HIS A 112 -15.49 -3.92 10.17
CA HIS A 112 -14.24 -4.50 9.69
C HIS A 112 -13.49 -3.49 8.82
N PHE A 113 -12.16 -3.63 8.76
CA PHE A 113 -11.34 -2.82 7.86
C PHE A 113 -11.52 -3.27 6.40
N PHE A 114 -11.46 -2.31 5.47
CA PHE A 114 -11.49 -2.62 4.05
C PHE A 114 -10.10 -2.89 3.43
N GLY A 115 -9.05 -2.78 4.24
CA GLY A 115 -7.68 -3.15 3.87
C GLY A 115 -6.73 -1.99 3.69
N HIS A 116 -7.21 -0.74 3.71
CA HIS A 116 -6.39 0.46 3.55
C HIS A 116 -6.47 1.40 4.74
N ALA A 117 -5.34 2.03 5.03
CA ALA A 117 -5.19 3.13 5.97
C ALA A 117 -4.06 4.04 5.49
N ILE A 118 -4.12 5.31 5.85
CA ILE A 118 -3.04 6.28 5.65
C ILE A 118 -2.78 7.03 6.96
N PHE A 119 -1.56 7.53 7.14
CA PHE A 119 -1.33 8.59 8.10
C PHE A 119 -1.62 9.96 7.44
N SER A 120 -2.15 10.92 8.22
CA SER A 120 -2.20 12.30 7.75
C SER A 120 -0.78 12.84 7.49
N GLU A 121 -0.62 13.80 6.58
CA GLU A 121 0.69 14.35 6.23
C GLU A 121 1.44 14.95 7.43
N ASP A 122 0.72 15.48 8.42
CA ASP A 122 1.30 15.99 9.67
C ASP A 122 1.58 14.88 10.71
N GLY A 123 1.26 13.64 10.38
CA GLY A 123 1.48 12.46 11.22
C GLY A 123 0.59 12.35 12.46
N ARG A 124 -0.38 13.24 12.67
CA ARG A 124 -1.20 13.24 13.89
C ARG A 124 -2.30 12.19 13.90
N TRP A 125 -2.75 11.76 12.72
CA TRP A 125 -3.93 10.91 12.58
C TRP A 125 -3.64 9.67 11.73
N LEU A 126 -4.26 8.55 12.13
CA LEU A 126 -4.40 7.36 11.31
C LEU A 126 -5.84 7.35 10.75
N ILE A 127 -5.98 7.31 9.45
CA ILE A 127 -7.26 7.38 8.72
C ILE A 127 -7.49 6.05 8.03
N THR A 128 -8.65 5.42 8.26
CA THR A 128 -8.95 4.07 7.77
C THR A 128 -10.24 4.04 6.98
N THR A 129 -10.31 3.15 5.99
CA THR A 129 -11.59 2.74 5.38
C THR A 129 -12.17 1.56 6.15
N GLU A 130 -13.43 1.68 6.54
CA GLU A 130 -14.15 0.64 7.29
C GLU A 130 -15.52 0.37 6.67
N ASN A 131 -16.06 -0.79 6.97
CA ASN A 131 -17.45 -1.14 6.66
C ASN A 131 -18.24 -1.27 7.96
N GLU A 132 -19.40 -0.66 8.02
CA GLU A 132 -20.42 -0.92 9.02
C GLU A 132 -21.21 -2.15 8.58
N ILE A 133 -21.12 -3.25 9.34
CA ILE A 133 -21.59 -4.56 8.90
C ILE A 133 -23.10 -4.58 8.81
N SER A 134 -23.79 -4.03 9.83
CA SER A 134 -25.26 -4.03 9.92
C SER A 134 -25.94 -3.26 8.81
N SER A 135 -25.36 -2.14 8.36
CA SER A 135 -25.93 -1.28 7.31
C SER A 135 -25.32 -1.50 5.91
N GLY A 136 -24.12 -2.12 5.84
CA GLY A 136 -23.33 -2.21 4.63
C GLY A 136 -22.70 -0.88 4.19
N GLN A 137 -22.83 0.18 4.99
CA GLN A 137 -22.32 1.51 4.65
C GLN A 137 -20.81 1.61 4.85
N GLY A 138 -20.16 2.31 3.93
CA GLY A 138 -18.75 2.63 4.04
C GLY A 138 -18.48 3.81 4.98
N ARG A 139 -17.38 3.70 5.72
CA ARG A 139 -16.95 4.70 6.70
C ARG A 139 -15.50 5.11 6.48
N VAL A 140 -15.18 6.36 6.78
CA VAL A 140 -13.84 6.90 6.92
C VAL A 140 -13.64 7.27 8.38
N VAL A 141 -12.75 6.54 9.08
CA VAL A 141 -12.57 6.69 10.53
C VAL A 141 -11.20 7.29 10.81
N ILE A 142 -11.18 8.35 11.64
CA ILE A 142 -9.97 9.08 12.02
C ILE A 142 -9.62 8.74 13.46
N ARG A 143 -8.37 8.35 13.68
CA ARG A 143 -7.81 8.01 15.00
C ARG A 143 -6.64 8.92 15.34
N SER A 144 -6.63 9.42 16.58
CA SER A 144 -5.56 10.28 17.08
C SER A 144 -4.41 9.45 17.65
N LEU A 145 -3.19 9.66 17.14
CA LEU A 145 -1.99 9.04 17.68
C LEU A 145 -1.72 9.51 19.12
N ALA A 146 -1.90 10.80 19.39
CA ALA A 146 -1.71 11.39 20.71
C ALA A 146 -2.67 10.85 21.78
N GLN A 147 -3.81 10.27 21.35
CA GLN A 147 -4.82 9.64 22.22
C GLN A 147 -4.81 8.12 22.08
N ASP A 148 -3.65 7.52 21.89
CA ASP A 148 -3.48 6.07 21.77
C ASP A 148 -4.40 5.44 20.71
N TYR A 149 -4.53 6.09 19.56
CA TYR A 149 -5.38 5.69 18.42
C TYR A 149 -6.88 5.66 18.73
N ALA A 150 -7.34 6.43 19.74
CA ALA A 150 -8.77 6.64 19.97
C ALA A 150 -9.43 7.25 18.73
N ILE A 151 -10.67 6.82 18.43
CA ILE A 151 -11.48 7.39 17.36
C ILE A 151 -11.88 8.81 17.76
N ILE A 152 -11.53 9.78 16.92
CA ILE A 152 -11.87 11.20 17.09
C ILE A 152 -12.91 11.68 16.08
N ALA A 153 -13.06 10.94 14.95
CA ALA A 153 -14.09 11.21 13.95
C ALA A 153 -14.46 9.92 13.20
N ASP A 154 -15.70 9.85 12.76
CA ASP A 154 -16.27 8.74 11.99
C ASP A 154 -17.25 9.32 10.94
N TYR A 155 -16.78 9.42 9.70
CA TYR A 155 -17.51 10.03 8.61
C TYR A 155 -18.08 8.99 7.65
N PRO A 156 -19.25 9.21 7.01
CA PRO A 156 -19.68 8.39 5.90
C PRO A 156 -18.69 8.50 4.74
N SER A 157 -18.37 7.38 4.08
CA SER A 157 -17.62 7.39 2.82
C SER A 157 -18.47 7.83 1.62
N HIS A 158 -19.77 8.04 1.85
CA HIS A 158 -20.79 8.33 0.82
C HIS A 158 -20.88 7.30 -0.29
N GLY A 159 -20.59 6.04 0.05
CA GLY A 159 -20.71 4.91 -0.87
C GLY A 159 -20.53 3.57 -0.18
N ILE A 160 -20.67 2.51 -0.95
CA ILE A 160 -20.51 1.13 -0.47
C ILE A 160 -19.12 0.63 -0.83
N GLY A 161 -18.48 -0.07 0.12
CA GLY A 161 -17.21 -0.72 -0.10
C GLY A 161 -16.05 0.26 -0.34
N PRO A 162 -15.74 1.19 0.59
CA PRO A 162 -14.61 2.12 0.47
C PRO A 162 -13.31 1.33 0.52
N HIS A 163 -12.67 1.16 -0.64
CA HIS A 163 -11.52 0.28 -0.75
C HIS A 163 -10.22 0.98 -0.41
N GLU A 164 -9.87 1.98 -1.17
CA GLU A 164 -8.66 2.79 -0.94
C GLU A 164 -9.03 4.23 -0.64
N LEU A 165 -8.18 4.90 0.14
CA LEU A 165 -8.23 6.32 0.38
C LEU A 165 -6.83 6.91 0.23
N VAL A 166 -6.77 8.17 -0.19
CA VAL A 166 -5.53 8.93 -0.33
C VAL A 166 -5.76 10.35 0.16
N GLN A 167 -4.75 10.98 0.75
CA GLN A 167 -4.76 12.42 0.99
C GLN A 167 -4.11 13.12 -0.19
N GLN A 168 -4.75 14.15 -0.74
CA GLN A 168 -4.14 14.99 -1.76
C GLN A 168 -2.94 15.73 -1.13
N PRO A 169 -1.72 15.59 -1.69
CA PRO A 169 -0.52 16.20 -1.13
C PRO A 169 -0.67 17.72 -0.93
N GLY A 170 -0.26 18.21 0.24
CA GLY A 170 -0.35 19.62 0.64
C GLY A 170 -1.78 20.10 0.90
N SER A 171 -2.75 19.20 1.11
CA SER A 171 -4.17 19.56 1.24
C SER A 171 -4.85 18.77 2.36
N THR A 172 -6.02 19.25 2.80
CA THR A 172 -6.93 18.53 3.72
C THR A 172 -7.94 17.65 2.99
N VAL A 173 -7.82 17.49 1.69
CA VAL A 173 -8.76 16.73 0.88
C VAL A 173 -8.38 15.25 0.87
N LEU A 174 -9.33 14.40 1.24
CA LEU A 174 -9.25 12.94 1.10
C LEU A 174 -9.99 12.51 -0.17
N GLY A 175 -9.33 11.73 -1.02
CA GLY A 175 -9.97 10.94 -2.07
C GLY A 175 -10.36 9.57 -1.52
N VAL A 176 -11.59 9.11 -1.75
CA VAL A 176 -12.10 7.81 -1.30
C VAL A 176 -12.67 7.04 -2.50
N ALA A 177 -12.12 5.84 -2.73
CA ALA A 177 -12.56 4.92 -3.77
C ALA A 177 -13.65 3.99 -3.22
N ASN A 178 -14.92 4.30 -3.44
CA ASN A 178 -16.01 3.39 -3.12
C ASN A 178 -16.21 2.41 -4.28
N GLY A 179 -15.91 1.13 -4.03
CA GLY A 179 -16.00 0.09 -5.05
C GLY A 179 -17.43 -0.28 -5.46
N GLY A 180 -18.44 0.15 -4.72
CA GLY A 180 -19.86 -0.09 -4.98
C GLY A 180 -20.33 -1.51 -4.69
N ILE A 181 -19.45 -2.40 -4.22
CA ILE A 181 -19.76 -3.82 -4.00
C ILE A 181 -20.14 -4.05 -2.55
N LEU A 182 -21.38 -4.45 -2.33
CA LEU A 182 -21.86 -4.89 -1.01
C LEU A 182 -21.33 -6.30 -0.72
N THR A 183 -20.78 -6.47 0.47
CA THR A 183 -20.29 -7.75 0.98
C THR A 183 -20.61 -7.88 2.46
N HIS A 184 -20.72 -9.10 2.96
CA HIS A 184 -20.95 -9.38 4.38
C HIS A 184 -19.90 -10.40 4.87
N PRO A 185 -19.34 -10.26 6.08
CA PRO A 185 -18.32 -11.19 6.61
C PRO A 185 -18.78 -12.66 6.59
N ASP A 186 -20.02 -12.94 6.94
CA ASP A 186 -20.60 -14.29 6.99
C ASP A 186 -20.83 -14.91 5.61
N ARG A 187 -20.76 -14.10 4.55
CA ARG A 187 -20.88 -14.53 3.15
C ARG A 187 -19.52 -14.64 2.45
N GLY A 188 -18.43 -14.53 3.19
CA GLY A 188 -17.07 -14.64 2.67
C GLY A 188 -16.79 -13.61 1.56
N ARG A 189 -16.64 -14.09 0.30
CA ARG A 189 -16.34 -13.23 -0.85
C ARG A 189 -17.52 -13.00 -1.78
N GLU A 190 -18.71 -13.42 -1.41
CA GLU A 190 -19.92 -13.20 -2.19
C GLU A 190 -20.13 -11.70 -2.41
N LYS A 191 -20.56 -11.34 -3.62
CA LYS A 191 -20.89 -9.98 -4.03
C LYS A 191 -22.40 -9.89 -4.13
N LEU A 192 -23.01 -9.09 -3.25
CA LEU A 192 -24.46 -9.16 -2.99
C LEU A 192 -25.30 -8.25 -3.89
N ASN A 193 -24.68 -7.35 -4.68
CA ASN A 193 -25.39 -6.29 -5.40
C ASN A 193 -24.80 -5.97 -6.78
N LEU A 194 -24.26 -6.95 -7.52
CA LEU A 194 -23.57 -6.67 -8.79
C LEU A 194 -24.44 -5.97 -9.83
N ASP A 195 -25.75 -6.29 -9.86
CA ASP A 195 -26.69 -5.71 -10.82
C ASP A 195 -27.08 -4.26 -10.48
N SER A 196 -26.91 -3.87 -9.23
CA SER A 196 -27.26 -2.54 -8.70
C SER A 196 -26.08 -1.80 -8.08
N MET A 197 -24.85 -2.30 -8.27
CA MET A 197 -23.69 -1.65 -7.70
C MET A 197 -23.48 -0.24 -8.28
N GLN A 198 -23.01 0.68 -7.44
CA GLN A 198 -22.78 2.07 -7.81
C GLN A 198 -21.41 2.51 -7.27
N PRO A 199 -20.34 2.28 -8.03
CA PRO A 199 -19.00 2.77 -7.64
C PRO A 199 -18.96 4.28 -7.68
N SER A 200 -18.24 4.89 -6.76
CA SER A 200 -18.04 6.34 -6.72
C SER A 200 -16.64 6.73 -6.26
N LEU A 201 -16.13 7.81 -6.80
CA LEU A 201 -15.00 8.55 -6.26
C LEU A 201 -15.54 9.72 -5.46
N VAL A 202 -15.17 9.81 -4.17
CA VAL A 202 -15.64 10.88 -3.29
C VAL A 202 -14.44 11.69 -2.81
N ARG A 203 -14.59 13.01 -2.77
CA ARG A 203 -13.62 13.91 -2.14
C ARG A 203 -14.24 14.47 -0.85
N LEU A 204 -13.55 14.30 0.27
CA LEU A 204 -13.98 14.71 1.61
C LEU A 204 -13.00 15.72 2.19
N ASP A 205 -13.50 16.63 3.00
CA ASP A 205 -12.66 17.42 3.89
C ASP A 205 -12.27 16.59 5.13
N LEU A 206 -10.97 16.48 5.38
CA LEU A 206 -10.40 15.67 6.47
C LEU A 206 -10.86 16.13 7.87
N HIS A 207 -11.07 17.44 8.06
CA HIS A 207 -11.35 18.00 9.40
C HIS A 207 -12.81 17.87 9.83
N ASN A 208 -13.73 17.90 8.88
CA ASN A 208 -15.16 17.93 9.20
C ASN A 208 -16.00 16.86 8.49
N GLY A 209 -15.37 16.09 7.57
CA GLY A 209 -16.04 15.02 6.81
C GLY A 209 -17.03 15.52 5.76
N ASN A 210 -17.05 16.83 5.46
CA ASN A 210 -17.91 17.36 4.43
C ASN A 210 -17.55 16.78 3.06
N ARG A 211 -18.57 16.30 2.35
CA ARG A 211 -18.40 15.84 0.97
C ARG A 211 -18.24 17.06 0.06
N LEU A 212 -17.03 17.24 -0.48
CA LEU A 212 -16.67 18.29 -1.41
C LEU A 212 -17.14 17.98 -2.84
N GLU A 213 -17.02 16.70 -3.21
CA GLU A 213 -17.36 16.23 -4.54
C GLU A 213 -17.69 14.72 -4.51
N GLN A 214 -18.55 14.27 -5.42
CA GLN A 214 -18.80 12.86 -5.68
C GLN A 214 -18.98 12.64 -7.18
N GLN A 215 -18.17 11.74 -7.73
CA GLN A 215 -18.27 11.30 -9.11
C GLN A 215 -18.78 9.86 -9.16
N ILE A 216 -19.81 9.64 -9.95
CA ILE A 216 -20.43 8.33 -10.20
C ILE A 216 -20.27 8.02 -11.69
N LEU A 217 -19.96 6.79 -12.02
CA LEU A 217 -19.89 6.36 -13.42
C LEU A 217 -21.28 6.30 -14.07
N PRO A 218 -21.37 6.51 -15.39
CA PRO A 218 -22.63 6.30 -16.13
C PRO A 218 -23.21 4.90 -15.90
N PRO A 219 -24.54 4.74 -15.99
CA PRO A 219 -25.22 3.46 -15.71
C PRO A 219 -24.67 2.26 -16.48
N GLU A 220 -24.26 2.45 -17.73
CA GLU A 220 -23.67 1.40 -18.57
C GLU A 220 -22.27 0.94 -18.08
N GLN A 221 -21.66 1.71 -17.19
CA GLN A 221 -20.34 1.45 -16.60
C GLN A 221 -20.42 1.10 -15.11
N HIS A 222 -21.64 0.88 -14.57
CA HIS A 222 -21.85 0.62 -13.14
C HIS A 222 -21.05 -0.55 -12.58
N GLN A 223 -20.63 -1.50 -13.43
CA GLN A 223 -19.82 -2.65 -13.03
C GLN A 223 -18.30 -2.40 -13.07
N LEU A 224 -17.83 -1.19 -13.37
CA LEU A 224 -16.45 -0.79 -13.19
C LEU A 224 -16.20 -0.37 -11.72
N SER A 225 -15.90 -1.33 -10.87
CA SER A 225 -15.61 -1.07 -9.45
C SER A 225 -14.37 -0.20 -9.29
N ILE A 226 -14.52 1.00 -8.70
CA ILE A 226 -13.40 1.88 -8.33
C ILE A 226 -12.68 1.26 -7.14
N ARG A 227 -11.41 0.87 -7.31
CA ARG A 227 -10.69 0.10 -6.28
C ARG A 227 -9.44 0.79 -5.79
N HIS A 228 -8.53 1.13 -6.69
CA HIS A 228 -7.26 1.73 -6.32
C HIS A 228 -7.16 3.11 -6.95
N ILE A 229 -6.64 4.05 -6.17
CA ILE A 229 -6.47 5.43 -6.56
C ILE A 229 -5.16 5.97 -6.04
N ASP A 230 -4.61 6.95 -6.75
CA ASP A 230 -3.58 7.84 -6.21
C ASP A 230 -3.79 9.25 -6.75
N THR A 231 -3.34 10.26 -6.02
CA THR A 231 -3.64 11.66 -6.33
C THR A 231 -2.36 12.49 -6.27
N ASN A 232 -2.13 13.30 -7.30
CA ASN A 232 -1.02 14.24 -7.33
C ASN A 232 -1.33 15.55 -6.59
N PRO A 233 -0.36 16.46 -6.37
CA PRO A 233 -0.58 17.73 -5.67
C PRO A 233 -1.67 18.62 -6.29
N GLU A 234 -1.84 18.58 -7.61
CA GLU A 234 -2.86 19.34 -8.34
C GLU A 234 -4.28 18.77 -8.16
N GLY A 235 -4.40 17.61 -7.49
CA GLY A 235 -5.67 16.91 -7.26
C GLY A 235 -6.10 16.01 -8.42
N THR A 236 -5.24 15.82 -9.44
CA THR A 236 -5.49 14.83 -10.49
C THR A 236 -5.36 13.44 -9.91
N THR A 237 -6.43 12.67 -9.97
CA THR A 237 -6.51 11.30 -9.41
C THR A 237 -6.50 10.27 -10.52
N VAL A 238 -5.52 9.35 -10.50
CA VAL A 238 -5.53 8.12 -11.31
C VAL A 238 -6.43 7.09 -10.64
N ILE A 239 -7.21 6.37 -11.44
CA ILE A 239 -8.18 5.38 -10.97
C ILE A 239 -7.89 4.04 -11.65
N ALA A 240 -7.78 2.98 -10.87
CA ALA A 240 -7.66 1.61 -11.33
C ALA A 240 -8.94 0.82 -11.02
N PHE A 241 -9.56 0.29 -12.06
CA PHE A 241 -10.83 -0.41 -11.95
C PHE A 241 -10.69 -1.94 -11.87
N GLN A 242 -11.66 -2.55 -11.22
CA GLN A 242 -11.91 -4.00 -11.31
C GLN A 242 -13.30 -4.22 -11.91
N TYR A 243 -13.35 -4.71 -13.14
CA TYR A 243 -14.60 -4.95 -13.83
C TYR A 243 -15.32 -6.19 -13.27
N GLN A 244 -16.60 -6.04 -13.02
CA GLN A 244 -17.44 -7.06 -12.39
C GLN A 244 -18.46 -7.68 -13.36
N GLY A 245 -18.51 -7.20 -14.61
CA GLY A 245 -19.44 -7.65 -15.63
C GLY A 245 -18.84 -8.68 -16.60
N ASN A 246 -19.45 -8.77 -17.77
CA ASN A 246 -18.99 -9.67 -18.83
C ASN A 246 -17.62 -9.23 -19.38
N ILE A 247 -16.59 -10.03 -19.11
CA ILE A 247 -15.20 -9.74 -19.51
C ILE A 247 -15.04 -9.59 -21.03
N GLY A 248 -15.90 -10.18 -21.83
CA GLY A 248 -15.90 -10.05 -23.29
C GLY A 248 -16.17 -8.63 -23.79
N LEU A 249 -16.75 -7.75 -22.97
CA LEU A 249 -16.96 -6.35 -23.31
C LEU A 249 -15.68 -5.51 -23.28
N ASN A 250 -14.63 -6.01 -22.64
CA ASN A 250 -13.30 -5.40 -22.58
C ASN A 250 -13.32 -3.87 -22.32
N PRO A 251 -13.97 -3.38 -21.24
CA PRO A 251 -14.03 -1.94 -20.95
C PRO A 251 -12.64 -1.38 -20.61
N PRO A 252 -12.45 -0.05 -20.68
CA PRO A 252 -11.25 0.60 -20.13
C PRO A 252 -11.13 0.32 -18.62
N LEU A 253 -9.90 0.05 -18.15
CA LEU A 253 -9.64 -0.31 -16.75
C LEU A 253 -8.86 0.74 -15.99
N VAL A 254 -8.58 1.87 -16.62
CA VAL A 254 -7.90 3.02 -16.01
C VAL A 254 -8.76 4.26 -16.25
N GLY A 255 -8.79 5.14 -15.30
CA GLY A 255 -9.45 6.44 -15.40
C GLY A 255 -8.62 7.55 -14.79
N VAL A 256 -9.00 8.76 -15.10
CA VAL A 256 -8.48 9.97 -14.48
C VAL A 256 -9.62 10.88 -14.08
N HIS A 257 -9.48 11.53 -12.94
CA HIS A 257 -10.41 12.54 -12.46
C HIS A 257 -9.63 13.80 -12.11
N ARG A 258 -10.18 14.95 -12.45
CA ARG A 258 -9.73 16.27 -11.98
C ARG A 258 -10.84 16.95 -11.19
N PRO A 259 -10.51 17.76 -10.19
CA PRO A 259 -11.51 18.49 -9.41
C PRO A 259 -12.52 19.23 -10.30
N GLY A 260 -13.81 18.95 -10.08
CA GLY A 260 -14.91 19.58 -10.84
C GLY A 260 -15.20 18.96 -12.22
N GLU A 261 -14.46 17.91 -12.63
CA GLU A 261 -14.66 17.24 -13.90
C GLU A 261 -15.24 15.83 -13.71
N ALA A 262 -15.93 15.30 -14.70
CA ALA A 262 -16.33 13.90 -14.71
C ALA A 262 -15.11 12.96 -14.83
N ILE A 263 -15.24 11.72 -14.34
CA ILE A 263 -14.20 10.69 -14.54
C ILE A 263 -14.05 10.41 -16.03
N GLN A 264 -12.85 10.62 -16.55
CA GLN A 264 -12.50 10.25 -17.92
C GLN A 264 -11.87 8.85 -17.93
N LEU A 265 -12.47 7.93 -18.69
CA LEU A 265 -11.89 6.60 -18.90
C LEU A 265 -10.75 6.65 -19.91
N LEU A 266 -9.64 6.00 -19.58
CA LEU A 266 -8.46 5.90 -20.44
C LEU A 266 -8.34 4.46 -20.95
N ARG A 267 -8.14 4.31 -22.25
CA ARG A 267 -7.99 2.99 -22.88
C ARG A 267 -6.56 2.76 -23.37
N ALA A 268 -5.97 1.65 -22.96
CA ALA A 268 -4.75 1.13 -23.56
C ALA A 268 -5.05 0.57 -24.97
N PRO A 269 -4.02 0.37 -25.83
CA PRO A 269 -4.19 -0.41 -27.04
C PRO A 269 -4.90 -1.74 -26.76
N GLU A 270 -5.76 -2.17 -27.68
CA GLU A 270 -6.65 -3.30 -27.45
C GLU A 270 -5.95 -4.58 -26.93
N PRO A 271 -4.80 -5.01 -27.47
CA PRO A 271 -4.10 -6.19 -26.94
C PRO A 271 -3.68 -6.03 -25.47
N VAL A 272 -3.29 -4.83 -25.06
CA VAL A 272 -2.89 -4.52 -23.66
C VAL A 272 -4.11 -4.51 -22.77
N ASN A 273 -5.21 -3.84 -23.20
CA ASN A 273 -6.44 -3.76 -22.42
C ASN A 273 -7.04 -5.15 -22.18
N LEU A 274 -7.06 -6.01 -23.21
CA LEU A 274 -7.46 -7.42 -23.09
C LEU A 274 -6.58 -8.20 -22.13
N ALA A 275 -5.24 -8.00 -22.23
CA ALA A 275 -4.28 -8.67 -21.36
C ALA A 275 -4.45 -8.30 -19.87
N MET A 276 -5.02 -7.14 -19.53
CA MET A 276 -5.31 -6.75 -18.14
C MET A 276 -6.41 -7.62 -17.48
N LYS A 277 -7.17 -8.40 -18.25
CA LYS A 277 -8.18 -9.38 -17.78
C LYS A 277 -9.21 -8.79 -16.79
N GLY A 278 -9.67 -7.57 -17.06
CA GLY A 278 -10.70 -6.89 -16.25
C GLY A 278 -10.27 -6.58 -14.81
N TYR A 279 -8.98 -6.58 -14.50
CA TYR A 279 -8.53 -6.48 -13.11
C TYR A 279 -7.27 -5.65 -12.94
N CYS A 280 -7.39 -4.51 -12.23
CA CYS A 280 -6.25 -3.73 -11.77
C CYS A 280 -6.08 -3.88 -10.25
N GLY A 281 -4.83 -4.00 -9.79
CA GLY A 281 -4.49 -4.35 -8.41
C GLY A 281 -3.84 -3.24 -7.61
N SER A 282 -3.35 -2.19 -8.26
CA SER A 282 -2.77 -0.99 -7.63
C SER A 282 -2.68 0.14 -8.65
N ALA A 283 -2.66 1.38 -8.18
CA ALA A 283 -2.35 2.58 -8.96
C ALA A 283 -1.43 3.48 -8.16
N ARG A 284 -0.39 4.08 -8.79
CA ARG A 284 0.50 5.05 -8.13
C ARG A 284 0.96 6.10 -9.12
N CYS A 285 0.95 7.36 -8.68
CA CYS A 285 1.62 8.46 -9.36
C CYS A 285 3.13 8.38 -9.10
N ASP A 286 3.93 8.86 -10.05
CA ASP A 286 5.37 9.05 -9.84
C ASP A 286 5.66 10.27 -8.95
N GLN A 287 6.92 10.47 -8.61
CA GLN A 287 7.35 11.60 -7.79
C GLN A 287 7.02 12.97 -8.41
N SER A 288 6.92 13.07 -9.73
CA SER A 288 6.53 14.32 -10.41
C SER A 288 5.02 14.55 -10.46
N GLY A 289 4.19 13.55 -10.15
CA GLY A 289 2.74 13.59 -10.29
C GLY A 289 2.23 13.60 -11.73
N ARG A 290 3.12 13.53 -12.74
CA ARG A 290 2.76 13.52 -14.15
C ARG A 290 2.43 12.13 -14.67
N PHE A 291 3.19 11.14 -14.24
CA PHE A 291 3.04 9.77 -14.71
C PHE A 291 2.36 8.89 -13.67
N ALA A 292 1.64 7.89 -14.13
CA ALA A 292 1.06 6.88 -13.27
C ALA A 292 1.40 5.47 -13.76
N ALA A 293 1.59 4.56 -12.80
CA ALA A 293 1.64 3.12 -13.02
C ALA A 293 0.35 2.48 -12.53
N VAL A 294 -0.18 1.52 -13.29
CA VAL A 294 -1.34 0.69 -12.90
C VAL A 294 -1.00 -0.77 -13.11
N SER A 295 -1.12 -1.57 -12.06
CA SER A 295 -0.83 -3.00 -12.11
C SER A 295 -2.04 -3.82 -12.52
N ALA A 296 -1.80 -4.86 -13.30
CA ALA A 296 -2.80 -5.85 -13.69
C ALA A 296 -2.26 -7.27 -13.43
N PRO A 297 -2.26 -7.74 -12.17
CA PRO A 297 -1.61 -8.99 -11.77
C PRO A 297 -2.19 -10.23 -12.47
N ARG A 298 -3.49 -10.25 -12.78
CA ARG A 298 -4.09 -11.34 -13.57
C ARG A 298 -3.59 -11.39 -15.02
N GLY A 299 -3.11 -10.26 -15.52
CA GLY A 299 -2.57 -10.09 -16.86
C GLY A 299 -1.06 -10.18 -16.92
N ASP A 300 -0.38 -10.33 -15.77
CA ASP A 300 1.08 -10.34 -15.67
C ASP A 300 1.73 -9.09 -16.27
N LEU A 301 1.11 -7.91 -16.08
CA LEU A 301 1.62 -6.66 -16.64
C LEU A 301 1.43 -5.45 -15.70
N ILE A 302 2.27 -4.44 -15.93
CA ILE A 302 2.14 -3.09 -15.40
C ILE A 302 2.01 -2.15 -16.59
N SER A 303 0.99 -1.28 -16.59
CA SER A 303 0.76 -0.25 -17.58
C SER A 303 1.12 1.13 -17.05
N PHE A 304 1.62 2.00 -17.95
CA PHE A 304 2.08 3.35 -17.59
C PHE A 304 1.33 4.40 -18.41
N TRP A 305 1.04 5.53 -17.77
CA TRP A 305 0.12 6.55 -18.27
C TRP A 305 0.68 7.95 -18.05
N ASP A 306 0.50 8.85 -19.03
CA ASP A 306 0.74 10.29 -18.89
C ASP A 306 -0.58 10.96 -18.46
N LEU A 307 -0.64 11.43 -17.22
CA LEU A 307 -1.85 12.04 -16.65
C LEU A 307 -2.13 13.44 -17.20
N GLN A 308 -1.12 14.15 -17.70
CA GLN A 308 -1.31 15.45 -18.34
C GLN A 308 -1.92 15.31 -19.73
N LYS A 309 -1.52 14.25 -20.47
CA LYS A 309 -2.01 13.99 -21.82
C LYS A 309 -3.20 13.03 -21.87
N ASN A 310 -3.56 12.41 -20.74
CA ASN A 310 -4.56 11.35 -20.64
C ASN A 310 -4.29 10.18 -21.60
N GLN A 311 -3.04 9.74 -21.69
CA GLN A 311 -2.59 8.78 -22.68
C GLN A 311 -1.83 7.59 -22.07
N PHE A 312 -2.07 6.42 -22.67
CA PHE A 312 -1.22 5.26 -22.45
C PHE A 312 0.18 5.52 -23.02
N ILE A 313 1.23 5.17 -22.28
CA ILE A 313 2.62 5.28 -22.69
C ILE A 313 3.15 3.92 -23.12
N SER A 314 3.17 2.96 -22.20
CA SER A 314 3.77 1.65 -22.38
C SER A 314 3.24 0.64 -21.36
N ALA A 315 3.59 -0.62 -21.55
CA ALA A 315 3.41 -1.66 -20.56
C ALA A 315 4.62 -2.60 -20.51
N ILE A 316 4.93 -3.11 -19.32
CA ILE A 316 5.95 -4.13 -19.13
C ILE A 316 5.35 -5.43 -18.61
N LYS A 317 5.99 -6.56 -18.89
CA LYS A 317 5.63 -7.85 -18.31
C LYS A 317 6.15 -7.95 -16.88
N SER A 318 5.25 -8.26 -15.95
CA SER A 318 5.59 -8.54 -14.55
C SER A 318 4.66 -9.64 -14.03
N ARG A 319 5.15 -10.88 -13.97
CA ARG A 319 4.36 -12.02 -13.54
C ARG A 319 3.83 -11.80 -12.12
N ASP A 320 2.49 -11.82 -11.96
CA ASP A 320 1.78 -11.51 -10.71
C ASP A 320 2.27 -10.19 -10.08
N GLY A 321 2.64 -9.21 -10.91
CA GLY A 321 3.09 -7.88 -10.47
C GLY A 321 1.91 -7.09 -9.95
N CYS A 322 1.94 -6.71 -8.67
CA CYS A 322 0.80 -6.06 -8.04
C CYS A 322 1.16 -4.80 -7.25
N GLY A 323 2.07 -4.87 -6.31
CA GLY A 323 2.45 -3.73 -5.47
C GLY A 323 3.23 -2.70 -6.28
N LEU A 324 2.82 -1.42 -6.15
CA LEU A 324 3.43 -0.28 -6.82
C LEU A 324 3.78 0.80 -5.81
N ALA A 325 4.93 1.42 -5.97
CA ALA A 325 5.30 2.64 -5.25
C ALA A 325 6.12 3.57 -6.16
N ALA A 326 6.03 4.88 -5.92
CA ALA A 326 6.94 5.84 -6.50
C ALA A 326 8.34 5.70 -5.88
N SER A 327 9.38 5.83 -6.68
CA SER A 327 10.73 6.03 -6.17
C SER A 327 11.00 7.51 -5.85
N ASP A 328 12.21 7.83 -5.40
CA ASP A 328 12.65 9.21 -5.20
C ASP A 328 12.93 9.93 -6.55
N ASN A 329 12.97 9.21 -7.66
CA ASN A 329 13.24 9.74 -8.99
C ASN A 329 11.94 9.98 -9.78
N LYS A 330 11.95 10.98 -10.67
CA LYS A 330 10.87 11.19 -11.63
C LYS A 330 10.74 10.02 -12.58
N ALA A 331 9.51 9.74 -13.00
CA ALA A 331 9.18 8.69 -13.96
C ALA A 331 9.68 7.29 -13.58
N GLU A 332 9.98 7.04 -12.30
CA GLU A 332 10.51 5.77 -11.81
C GLU A 332 9.60 5.13 -10.76
N PHE A 333 9.35 3.83 -10.94
CA PHE A 333 8.46 3.05 -10.10
C PHE A 333 9.16 1.82 -9.53
N ILE A 334 8.79 1.47 -8.28
CA ILE A 334 9.13 0.21 -7.63
C ILE A 334 7.92 -0.71 -7.76
N ILE A 335 8.16 -1.97 -8.15
CA ILE A 335 7.14 -2.96 -8.46
C ILE A 335 7.44 -4.23 -7.69
N SER A 336 6.50 -4.73 -6.91
CA SER A 336 6.61 -6.05 -6.25
C SER A 336 5.67 -7.07 -6.89
N SER A 337 5.95 -8.36 -6.70
CA SER A 337 5.12 -9.43 -7.24
C SER A 337 4.91 -10.58 -6.25
N GLY A 338 3.79 -11.28 -6.40
CA GLY A 338 3.53 -12.53 -5.67
C GLY A 338 4.47 -13.69 -6.04
N THR A 339 5.35 -13.50 -7.04
CA THR A 339 6.34 -14.50 -7.49
C THR A 339 7.78 -14.18 -7.05
N VAL A 340 7.93 -13.52 -5.91
CA VAL A 340 9.26 -13.22 -5.29
C VAL A 340 10.05 -12.09 -5.97
N ARG A 341 9.56 -11.45 -7.00
CA ARG A 341 10.33 -10.42 -7.73
C ARG A 341 9.98 -9.02 -7.27
N CYS A 342 11.00 -8.17 -7.09
CA CYS A 342 10.87 -6.72 -7.06
C CYS A 342 11.68 -6.12 -8.18
N LEU A 343 11.10 -5.13 -8.86
CA LEU A 343 11.70 -4.47 -10.02
C LEU A 343 11.69 -2.96 -9.77
N ARG A 344 12.63 -2.28 -10.41
CA ARG A 344 12.60 -0.84 -10.63
C ARG A 344 12.45 -0.60 -12.11
N HIS A 345 11.51 0.26 -12.49
CA HIS A 345 11.31 0.64 -13.91
C HIS A 345 11.32 2.15 -14.05
N ASN A 346 12.11 2.64 -14.99
CA ASN A 346 12.19 4.05 -15.34
C ASN A 346 11.58 4.26 -16.73
N LEU A 347 10.54 5.11 -16.80
CA LEU A 347 9.78 5.37 -18.04
C LEU A 347 10.56 6.17 -19.08
N GLU A 348 11.48 7.06 -18.66
CA GLU A 348 12.23 7.91 -19.58
C GLU A 348 13.31 7.12 -20.33
N THR A 349 13.96 6.19 -19.63
CA THR A 349 15.00 5.34 -20.19
C THR A 349 14.49 4.01 -20.73
N GLY A 350 13.28 3.58 -20.31
CA GLY A 350 12.72 2.26 -20.59
C GLY A 350 13.42 1.11 -19.84
N VAL A 351 14.37 1.42 -18.96
CA VAL A 351 15.17 0.42 -18.24
C VAL A 351 14.34 -0.21 -17.13
N THR A 352 14.44 -1.54 -17.01
CA THR A 352 13.85 -2.33 -15.93
C THR A 352 14.92 -3.15 -15.24
N ASP A 353 15.22 -2.82 -14.00
CA ASP A 353 16.24 -3.49 -13.20
C ASP A 353 15.61 -4.32 -12.08
N PRO A 354 16.12 -5.53 -11.81
CA PRO A 354 15.75 -6.27 -10.63
C PRO A 354 16.30 -5.55 -9.37
N LEU A 355 15.46 -5.44 -8.36
CA LEU A 355 15.90 -4.99 -7.04
C LEU A 355 16.52 -6.18 -6.27
N PRO A 356 17.63 -5.96 -5.54
CA PRO A 356 18.20 -6.98 -4.67
C PRO A 356 17.17 -7.45 -3.64
N GLN A 357 17.18 -8.74 -3.32
CA GLN A 357 16.34 -9.33 -2.28
C GLN A 357 17.09 -10.46 -1.58
N THR A 358 17.06 -10.45 -0.25
CA THR A 358 17.65 -11.50 0.59
C THR A 358 16.63 -12.53 1.04
N ILE A 359 15.34 -12.27 0.83
CA ILE A 359 14.23 -13.16 1.19
C ILE A 359 13.45 -13.60 -0.04
N ALA A 360 12.99 -14.84 -0.01
CA ALA A 360 12.10 -15.40 -1.02
C ALA A 360 10.68 -15.48 -0.44
N THR A 361 9.87 -14.49 -0.70
CA THR A 361 8.51 -14.37 -0.18
C THR A 361 7.53 -13.95 -1.27
N ALA A 362 6.26 -14.31 -1.12
CA ALA A 362 5.18 -13.84 -1.99
C ALA A 362 4.64 -12.51 -1.45
N TRP A 363 4.98 -11.40 -2.12
CA TRP A 363 4.50 -10.08 -1.75
C TRP A 363 2.99 -9.95 -1.94
N ASP A 364 2.33 -9.25 -1.03
CA ASP A 364 0.91 -8.93 -1.16
C ASP A 364 0.71 -7.74 -2.14
N ASN A 365 -0.53 -7.28 -2.29
CA ASN A 365 -0.95 -6.40 -3.36
C ASN A 365 -0.37 -4.99 -3.30
N HIS A 366 0.10 -4.53 -2.15
CA HIS A 366 0.55 -3.15 -1.97
C HIS A 366 1.96 -3.07 -1.41
N LEU A 367 2.62 -2.01 -1.81
CA LEU A 367 3.99 -1.68 -1.45
C LEU A 367 4.04 -0.19 -1.13
N THR A 368 4.73 0.16 -0.05
CA THR A 368 4.91 1.55 0.39
C THR A 368 6.39 1.87 0.50
N THR A 369 6.83 2.96 -0.12
CA THR A 369 8.19 3.47 0.10
C THR A 369 8.33 4.06 1.50
N VAL A 370 9.47 3.82 2.13
CA VAL A 370 9.80 4.35 3.46
C VAL A 370 10.97 5.30 3.30
N ARG A 371 10.80 6.55 3.72
CA ARG A 371 11.77 7.65 3.54
C ARG A 371 12.49 8.01 4.83
#